data_06c213821b9568aba3785d75138a3274
#
_entry.id   06c213821b9568aba3785d75138a3274
#
_cell.length_a   1.000
_cell.length_b   1.000
_cell.length_c   1.000
_cell.angle_alpha   90.00
_cell.angle_beta   90.00
_cell.angle_gamma   90.00
#
_symmetry.space_group_name_H-M   'P 1'
#
loop_
_entity.id
_entity.type
_entity.pdbx_description
1 polymer ?
#
loop_
_entity_poly.entity_id
_entity_poly.type
_entity_poly.pdbx_seq_one_letter_code
_entity_poly.pdbx_strand_id
1 'polypeptide(L)'
;MKARVIAFYLPQFYPIPENDKVWGPGFTEWTNVAKARPVFHGHYQPRIPADLGFYDLRLPETREQQADLAREAGIEGFCYWHYWMGNGKRLLQRPFDEVLNSGKPDFPFCLAWANHDWKTGTWKNNGGNQMICEQKYPGDDDYIAHFHYVLKAFKDHRYITVDGKPLFLIFDPYHFKDTTHFIHLWRDLAKESGLKGIYFVAMCSATTTIKRNEDGSLSRVVPNLDSASEVYESFIKLGFDGINPMGKNRAEMVYQGKYCRIIRRALQKKFSFLPPLKYDYPKVMKHFYMPEDQWNNVFPTLFPQWDRTPRAGKHEGIYVNATPQNFEEHIRGALQIIRNKPEDKKILFLRSWNEWGEGNYVEPDSLYGHGFLDAIKNEIKAE
;
A
#
# COMPACT_ATOMS: atom_id res chain seq x y z
N MET A 1 0.94 20.20 -12.63
CA MET A 1 0.30 19.42 -11.53
C MET A 1 0.94 19.77 -10.21
N LYS A 2 0.17 19.84 -9.14
CA LYS A 2 0.69 20.22 -7.80
C LYS A 2 1.47 19.09 -7.11
N ALA A 3 1.29 17.85 -7.53
CA ALA A 3 1.97 16.66 -6.99
C ALA A 3 2.00 15.52 -8.02
N ARG A 4 2.94 14.61 -7.83
CA ARG A 4 3.06 13.32 -8.50
C ARG A 4 2.30 12.28 -7.67
N VAL A 5 1.10 11.88 -8.09
CA VAL A 5 0.29 10.89 -7.34
C VAL A 5 0.53 9.49 -7.92
N ILE A 6 1.04 8.59 -7.09
CA ILE A 6 1.32 7.19 -7.46
C ILE A 6 0.41 6.28 -6.65
N ALA A 7 -0.45 5.51 -7.32
CA ALA A 7 -1.46 4.69 -6.64
C ALA A 7 -1.00 3.24 -6.47
N PHE A 8 -1.02 2.72 -5.25
CA PHE A 8 -0.81 1.29 -5.01
C PHE A 8 -1.87 0.46 -5.71
N TYR A 9 -1.43 -0.60 -6.39
CA TYR A 9 -2.27 -1.45 -7.22
C TYR A 9 -2.20 -2.91 -6.78
N LEU A 10 -3.35 -3.47 -6.39
CA LEU A 10 -3.48 -4.86 -5.97
C LEU A 10 -3.76 -5.75 -7.19
N PRO A 11 -2.90 -6.73 -7.51
CA PRO A 11 -3.11 -7.62 -8.64
C PRO A 11 -4.03 -8.82 -8.36
N GLN A 12 -4.66 -8.92 -7.17
CA GLN A 12 -5.38 -10.12 -6.70
C GLN A 12 -6.84 -10.22 -7.19
N PHE A 13 -7.09 -9.89 -8.45
CA PHE A 13 -8.42 -9.98 -9.07
C PHE A 13 -8.47 -11.01 -10.20
N TYR A 14 -7.75 -12.10 -10.02
CA TYR A 14 -7.84 -13.32 -10.82
C TYR A 14 -7.42 -14.52 -9.95
N PRO A 15 -7.93 -15.74 -10.23
CA PRO A 15 -7.61 -16.91 -9.42
C PRO A 15 -6.17 -17.38 -9.65
N ILE A 16 -5.55 -17.85 -8.56
CA ILE A 16 -4.24 -18.50 -8.58
C ILE A 16 -4.28 -19.79 -7.75
N PRO A 17 -3.46 -20.81 -8.08
CA PRO A 17 -3.50 -22.10 -7.42
C PRO A 17 -3.29 -22.04 -5.89
N GLU A 18 -2.45 -21.13 -5.41
CA GLU A 18 -2.20 -20.94 -3.98
C GLU A 18 -3.45 -20.50 -3.23
N ASN A 19 -4.23 -19.58 -3.80
CA ASN A 19 -5.49 -19.14 -3.25
C ASN A 19 -6.57 -20.22 -3.35
N ASP A 20 -6.69 -20.86 -4.51
CA ASP A 20 -7.71 -21.89 -4.76
C ASP A 20 -7.57 -23.06 -3.80
N LYS A 21 -6.33 -23.46 -3.47
CA LYS A 21 -6.04 -24.54 -2.51
C LYS A 21 -6.57 -24.24 -1.11
N VAL A 22 -6.60 -22.98 -0.70
CA VAL A 22 -6.95 -22.57 0.67
C VAL A 22 -8.40 -22.09 0.78
N TRP A 23 -8.86 -21.34 -0.21
CA TRP A 23 -10.14 -20.64 -0.18
C TRP A 23 -11.21 -21.26 -1.10
N GLY A 24 -10.82 -22.23 -1.91
CA GLY A 24 -11.66 -22.87 -2.91
C GLY A 24 -11.45 -22.30 -4.32
N PRO A 25 -11.82 -23.09 -5.35
CA PRO A 25 -11.61 -22.74 -6.75
C PRO A 25 -12.22 -21.38 -7.14
N GLY A 26 -11.47 -20.61 -7.90
CA GLY A 26 -11.91 -19.31 -8.41
C GLY A 26 -11.84 -18.17 -7.40
N PHE A 27 -11.12 -18.33 -6.29
CA PHE A 27 -10.98 -17.27 -5.30
C PHE A 27 -10.24 -16.05 -5.84
N THR A 28 -10.86 -14.89 -5.66
CA THR A 28 -10.27 -13.57 -5.90
C THR A 28 -10.65 -12.63 -4.75
N GLU A 29 -10.13 -11.41 -4.75
CA GLU A 29 -10.54 -10.37 -3.80
C GLU A 29 -12.05 -10.13 -3.81
N TRP A 30 -12.70 -10.24 -4.96
CA TRP A 30 -14.16 -10.11 -5.11
C TRP A 30 -14.94 -11.10 -4.25
N THR A 31 -14.38 -12.27 -3.97
CA THR A 31 -15.02 -13.29 -3.11
C THR A 31 -15.32 -12.75 -1.72
N ASN A 32 -14.38 -11.98 -1.15
CA ASN A 32 -14.55 -11.35 0.15
C ASN A 32 -15.48 -10.14 0.08
N VAL A 33 -15.30 -9.29 -0.93
CA VAL A 33 -16.10 -8.07 -1.13
C VAL A 33 -17.58 -8.42 -1.31
N ALA A 34 -17.91 -9.36 -2.20
CA ALA A 34 -19.29 -9.74 -2.46
C ALA A 34 -20.00 -10.44 -1.27
N LYS A 35 -19.23 -11.13 -0.41
CA LYS A 35 -19.76 -11.78 0.80
C LYS A 35 -19.92 -10.85 1.99
N ALA A 36 -19.39 -9.63 1.93
CA ALA A 36 -19.47 -8.69 3.03
C ALA A 36 -20.93 -8.38 3.42
N ARG A 37 -21.13 -8.08 4.70
CA ARG A 37 -22.44 -7.73 5.25
C ARG A 37 -22.32 -6.50 6.16
N PRO A 38 -23.35 -5.67 6.24
CA PRO A 38 -23.40 -4.61 7.24
C PRO A 38 -23.20 -5.15 8.67
N VAL A 39 -22.33 -4.52 9.44
CA VAL A 39 -22.05 -4.89 10.84
C VAL A 39 -22.65 -3.90 11.84
N PHE A 40 -23.31 -2.85 11.35
CA PHE A 40 -24.14 -1.91 12.10
C PHE A 40 -25.12 -1.20 11.15
N HIS A 41 -26.12 -0.53 11.71
CA HIS A 41 -27.13 0.21 10.91
C HIS A 41 -26.47 1.36 10.13
N GLY A 42 -26.75 1.44 8.82
CA GLY A 42 -26.15 2.42 7.91
C GLY A 42 -24.71 2.11 7.46
N HIS A 43 -24.20 0.91 7.76
CA HIS A 43 -22.89 0.47 7.24
C HIS A 43 -23.00 0.08 5.76
N TYR A 44 -22.25 0.76 4.90
CA TYR A 44 -22.22 0.47 3.46
C TYR A 44 -21.39 -0.78 3.17
N GLN A 45 -22.08 -1.91 3.09
CA GLN A 45 -21.55 -3.22 2.66
C GLN A 45 -22.69 -4.07 2.09
N PRO A 46 -22.44 -4.91 1.06
CA PRO A 46 -21.20 -4.99 0.30
C PRO A 46 -20.97 -3.74 -0.54
N ARG A 47 -19.71 -3.43 -0.81
CA ARG A 47 -19.33 -2.36 -1.75
C ARG A 47 -19.40 -2.89 -3.17
N ILE A 48 -20.08 -2.17 -4.04
CA ILE A 48 -20.36 -2.61 -5.42
C ILE A 48 -19.61 -1.71 -6.38
N PRO A 49 -18.76 -2.28 -7.27
CA PRO A 49 -18.10 -1.50 -8.31
C PRO A 49 -19.14 -0.95 -9.32
N ALA A 50 -18.84 0.24 -9.86
CA ALA A 50 -19.64 0.86 -10.92
C ALA A 50 -19.06 0.51 -12.31
N ASP A 51 -18.34 1.44 -12.93
CA ASP A 51 -17.91 1.40 -14.33
C ASP A 51 -17.15 0.12 -14.74
N LEU A 52 -16.26 -0.39 -13.87
CA LEU A 52 -15.41 -1.54 -14.19
C LEU A 52 -16.07 -2.89 -13.85
N GLY A 53 -17.20 -2.89 -13.11
CA GLY A 53 -17.83 -4.11 -12.63
C GLY A 53 -16.91 -4.97 -11.75
N PHE A 54 -17.27 -6.24 -11.58
CA PHE A 54 -16.44 -7.25 -10.91
C PHE A 54 -15.43 -7.83 -11.90
N TYR A 55 -14.41 -7.10 -12.21
CA TYR A 55 -13.45 -7.36 -13.28
C TYR A 55 -12.47 -8.51 -12.98
N ASP A 56 -11.85 -9.00 -14.05
CA ASP A 56 -10.73 -9.93 -14.02
C ASP A 56 -9.49 -9.25 -14.62
N LEU A 57 -8.40 -9.19 -13.87
CA LEU A 57 -7.17 -8.52 -14.32
C LEU A 57 -6.38 -9.27 -15.39
N ARG A 58 -6.82 -10.46 -15.81
CA ARG A 58 -6.29 -11.14 -16.99
C ARG A 58 -6.74 -10.47 -18.30
N LEU A 59 -7.81 -9.68 -18.26
CA LEU A 59 -8.32 -8.96 -19.41
C LEU A 59 -7.54 -7.66 -19.64
N PRO A 60 -6.88 -7.48 -20.78
CA PRO A 60 -6.13 -6.26 -21.09
C PRO A 60 -7.03 -5.02 -21.11
N GLU A 61 -8.27 -5.16 -21.60
CA GLU A 61 -9.25 -4.07 -21.67
C GLU A 61 -9.54 -3.49 -20.28
N THR A 62 -9.63 -4.32 -19.26
CA THR A 62 -9.82 -3.86 -17.87
C THR A 62 -8.63 -2.99 -17.42
N ARG A 63 -7.41 -3.45 -17.68
CA ARG A 63 -6.19 -2.71 -17.29
C ARG A 63 -6.05 -1.39 -18.04
N GLU A 64 -6.48 -1.34 -19.32
CA GLU A 64 -6.51 -0.12 -20.11
C GLU A 64 -7.55 0.87 -19.56
N GLN A 65 -8.77 0.42 -19.27
CA GLN A 65 -9.82 1.25 -18.67
C GLN A 65 -9.41 1.80 -17.29
N GLN A 66 -8.77 1.00 -16.45
CA GLN A 66 -8.23 1.46 -15.16
C GLN A 66 -7.17 2.56 -15.36
N ALA A 67 -6.25 2.40 -16.31
CA ALA A 67 -5.24 3.40 -16.62
C ALA A 67 -5.85 4.71 -17.16
N ASP A 68 -6.90 4.62 -17.98
CA ASP A 68 -7.61 5.79 -18.50
C ASP A 68 -8.30 6.58 -17.39
N LEU A 69 -9.04 5.90 -16.51
CA LEU A 69 -9.66 6.53 -15.33
C LEU A 69 -8.61 7.19 -14.42
N ALA A 70 -7.48 6.51 -14.18
CA ALA A 70 -6.40 7.04 -13.35
C ALA A 70 -5.76 8.30 -13.99
N ARG A 71 -5.50 8.26 -15.29
CA ARG A 71 -4.95 9.39 -16.08
C ARG A 71 -5.89 10.58 -16.03
N GLU A 72 -7.20 10.36 -16.21
CA GLU A 72 -8.20 11.40 -16.13
C GLU A 72 -8.27 12.06 -14.76
N ALA A 73 -8.09 11.30 -13.70
CA ALA A 73 -8.01 11.80 -12.33
C ALA A 73 -6.71 12.55 -12.00
N GLY A 74 -5.68 12.49 -12.86
CA GLY A 74 -4.37 13.11 -12.62
C GLY A 74 -3.42 12.26 -11.79
N ILE A 75 -3.68 10.96 -11.69
CA ILE A 75 -2.74 9.98 -11.13
C ILE A 75 -1.61 9.77 -12.15
N GLU A 76 -0.37 9.86 -11.70
CA GLU A 76 0.81 9.72 -12.56
C GLU A 76 0.99 8.27 -13.02
N GLY A 77 0.79 7.31 -12.11
CA GLY A 77 1.01 5.91 -12.43
C GLY A 77 0.64 4.95 -11.30
N PHE A 78 0.79 3.66 -11.57
CA PHE A 78 0.50 2.60 -10.62
C PHE A 78 1.77 2.07 -9.96
N CYS A 79 1.70 1.84 -8.63
CA CYS A 79 2.70 1.11 -7.87
C CYS A 79 2.18 -0.31 -7.65
N TYR A 80 2.60 -1.26 -8.49
CA TYR A 80 2.14 -2.64 -8.39
C TYR A 80 2.73 -3.34 -7.18
N TRP A 81 1.88 -4.02 -6.39
CA TRP A 81 2.36 -4.99 -5.43
C TRP A 81 3.03 -6.14 -6.14
N HIS A 82 4.33 -6.29 -5.88
CA HIS A 82 5.19 -7.30 -6.46
C HIS A 82 5.53 -8.35 -5.40
N TYR A 83 5.28 -9.62 -5.73
CA TYR A 83 5.47 -10.74 -4.80
C TYR A 83 6.59 -11.65 -5.28
N TRP A 84 7.79 -11.40 -4.80
CA TRP A 84 8.95 -12.30 -4.92
C TRP A 84 9.15 -12.98 -3.59
N MET A 85 8.85 -14.30 -3.52
CA MET A 85 8.81 -15.07 -2.27
C MET A 85 10.13 -15.78 -1.95
N GLY A 86 11.18 -15.56 -2.75
CA GLY A 86 12.47 -16.24 -2.69
C GLY A 86 12.52 -17.52 -3.52
N ASN A 87 13.75 -17.95 -3.87
CA ASN A 87 14.02 -19.10 -4.75
C ASN A 87 13.30 -19.02 -6.11
N GLY A 88 13.20 -17.80 -6.67
CA GLY A 88 12.52 -17.56 -7.94
C GLY A 88 11.00 -17.69 -7.90
N LYS A 89 10.39 -17.97 -6.73
CA LYS A 89 8.94 -18.11 -6.61
C LYS A 89 8.26 -16.75 -6.64
N ARG A 90 7.29 -16.59 -7.54
CA ARG A 90 6.48 -15.37 -7.70
C ARG A 90 5.00 -15.67 -7.53
N LEU A 91 4.25 -14.71 -7.02
CA LEU A 91 2.80 -14.78 -6.90
C LEU A 91 2.16 -13.55 -7.56
N LEU A 92 0.97 -13.72 -8.12
CA LEU A 92 0.16 -12.64 -8.69
C LEU A 92 0.87 -11.79 -9.79
N GLN A 93 1.92 -12.34 -10.40
CA GLN A 93 2.76 -11.61 -11.35
C GLN A 93 2.10 -11.36 -12.71
N ARG A 94 1.08 -12.17 -13.09
CA ARG A 94 0.53 -12.17 -14.45
C ARG A 94 0.06 -10.80 -14.97
N PRO A 95 -0.73 -9.99 -14.23
CA PRO A 95 -1.16 -8.69 -14.73
C PRO A 95 0.00 -7.76 -15.05
N PHE A 96 1.02 -7.72 -14.17
CA PHE A 96 2.20 -6.88 -14.39
C PHE A 96 3.09 -7.41 -15.53
N ASP A 97 3.34 -8.72 -15.58
CA ASP A 97 4.13 -9.33 -16.66
C ASP A 97 3.50 -9.06 -18.03
N GLU A 98 2.17 -9.13 -18.15
CA GLU A 98 1.45 -8.82 -19.39
C GLU A 98 1.53 -7.33 -19.76
N VAL A 99 1.39 -6.40 -18.78
CA VAL A 99 1.58 -4.96 -19.00
C VAL A 99 3.00 -4.65 -19.51
N LEU A 100 4.01 -5.26 -18.88
CA LEU A 100 5.41 -5.07 -19.25
C LEU A 100 5.72 -5.64 -20.64
N ASN A 101 5.17 -6.82 -20.97
CA ASN A 101 5.47 -7.50 -22.22
C ASN A 101 4.71 -6.92 -23.43
N SER A 102 3.47 -6.50 -23.22
CA SER A 102 2.63 -5.92 -24.30
C SER A 102 2.93 -4.44 -24.57
N GLY A 103 3.56 -3.73 -23.64
CA GLY A 103 3.68 -2.28 -23.70
C GLY A 103 2.37 -1.53 -23.38
N LYS A 104 1.29 -2.24 -22.96
CA LYS A 104 -0.03 -1.67 -22.72
C LYS A 104 -0.60 -2.08 -21.37
N PRO A 105 -1.34 -1.16 -20.68
CA PRO A 105 -1.55 0.24 -21.05
C PRO A 105 -0.23 1.03 -21.09
N ASP A 106 -0.13 2.03 -21.97
CA ASP A 106 0.95 3.02 -21.93
C ASP A 106 0.66 4.00 -20.77
N PHE A 107 0.98 3.53 -19.59
CA PHE A 107 0.74 4.25 -18.32
C PHE A 107 1.91 3.99 -17.37
N PRO A 108 2.44 5.04 -16.70
CA PRO A 108 3.60 4.88 -15.84
C PRO A 108 3.37 3.90 -14.67
N PHE A 109 4.45 3.25 -14.24
CA PHE A 109 4.40 2.31 -13.13
C PHE A 109 5.71 2.23 -12.35
N CYS A 110 5.61 1.74 -11.13
CA CYS A 110 6.73 1.26 -10.33
C CYS A 110 6.32 0.02 -9.54
N LEU A 111 7.24 -0.54 -8.76
CA LEU A 111 7.03 -1.77 -8.00
C LEU A 111 7.20 -1.53 -6.50
N ALA A 112 6.34 -2.18 -5.72
CA ALA A 112 6.49 -2.31 -4.28
C ALA A 112 6.62 -3.80 -3.93
N TRP A 113 7.78 -4.20 -3.45
CA TRP A 113 8.00 -5.58 -3.02
C TRP A 113 7.26 -5.86 -1.72
N ALA A 114 6.20 -6.69 -1.81
CA ALA A 114 5.40 -7.16 -0.68
C ALA A 114 6.11 -8.35 0.00
N ASN A 115 7.25 -8.08 0.60
CA ASN A 115 8.19 -9.03 1.19
C ASN A 115 7.74 -9.55 2.56
N HIS A 116 6.61 -10.23 2.61
CA HIS A 116 6.07 -10.80 3.84
C HIS A 116 5.39 -12.15 3.60
N ASP A 117 5.29 -12.95 4.65
CA ASP A 117 4.57 -14.23 4.62
C ASP A 117 3.10 -14.04 4.23
N TRP A 118 2.61 -14.93 3.38
CA TRP A 118 1.18 -15.09 3.15
C TRP A 118 0.59 -16.10 4.12
N LYS A 119 -0.37 -15.62 4.93
CA LYS A 119 -1.05 -16.42 5.97
C LYS A 119 -2.55 -16.22 5.89
N THR A 120 -3.30 -17.26 6.24
CA THR A 120 -4.79 -17.20 6.24
C THR A 120 -5.33 -16.17 7.22
N GLY A 121 -4.62 -15.88 8.31
CA GLY A 121 -5.00 -14.85 9.28
C GLY A 121 -5.11 -13.44 8.71
N THR A 122 -4.51 -13.17 7.56
CA THR A 122 -4.67 -11.89 6.84
C THR A 122 -6.09 -11.71 6.27
N TRP A 123 -6.79 -12.82 6.00
CA TRP A 123 -8.04 -12.87 5.23
C TRP A 123 -9.22 -13.45 6.00
N LYS A 124 -9.01 -14.00 7.21
CA LYS A 124 -10.04 -14.68 7.98
C LYS A 124 -9.76 -14.64 9.48
N ASN A 125 -10.68 -14.07 10.24
CA ASN A 125 -10.52 -13.99 11.69
C ASN A 125 -10.74 -15.32 12.45
N ASN A 126 -11.34 -16.34 11.83
CA ASN A 126 -11.83 -17.54 12.51
C ASN A 126 -11.12 -18.84 12.11
N GLY A 127 -9.99 -18.79 11.46
CA GLY A 127 -9.42 -20.02 10.92
C GLY A 127 -7.91 -20.10 10.95
N GLY A 128 -7.29 -20.09 12.11
CA GLY A 128 -5.87 -20.40 12.22
C GLY A 128 -4.94 -19.48 11.40
N ASN A 129 -3.69 -19.47 11.73
CA ASN A 129 -2.65 -18.72 11.01
C ASN A 129 -1.88 -19.68 10.09
N GLN A 130 -2.60 -20.39 9.20
CA GLN A 130 -1.97 -21.33 8.26
C GLN A 130 -1.10 -20.57 7.27
N MET A 131 0.12 -21.07 7.04
CA MET A 131 1.02 -20.55 6.02
C MET A 131 0.49 -20.93 4.63
N ILE A 132 0.31 -19.94 3.76
CA ILE A 132 -0.02 -20.12 2.34
C ILE A 132 1.28 -20.12 1.53
N CYS A 133 2.13 -19.14 1.75
CA CYS A 133 3.46 -19.03 1.16
C CYS A 133 4.40 -18.27 2.11
N GLU A 134 5.53 -18.87 2.40
CA GLU A 134 6.57 -18.27 3.24
C GLU A 134 7.44 -17.33 2.41
N GLN A 135 7.74 -16.13 2.95
CA GLN A 135 8.77 -15.24 2.40
C GLN A 135 10.13 -15.72 2.82
N LYS A 136 11.00 -16.01 1.84
CA LYS A 136 12.37 -16.44 2.06
C LYS A 136 13.36 -15.41 1.55
N TYR A 137 14.54 -15.40 2.18
CA TYR A 137 15.67 -14.55 1.80
C TYR A 137 16.91 -15.44 1.67
N PRO A 138 17.06 -16.17 0.53
CA PRO A 138 18.09 -17.21 0.39
C PRO A 138 19.51 -16.67 0.24
N GLY A 139 19.69 -15.36 0.01
CA GLY A 139 20.99 -14.74 -0.20
C GLY A 139 21.22 -14.29 -1.65
N ASP A 140 22.50 -14.06 -2.00
CA ASP A 140 22.90 -13.32 -3.20
C ASP A 140 22.39 -13.91 -4.50
N ASP A 141 22.43 -15.22 -4.69
CA ASP A 141 21.97 -15.86 -5.92
C ASP A 141 20.49 -15.53 -6.21
N ASP A 142 19.66 -15.54 -5.17
CA ASP A 142 18.24 -15.19 -5.29
C ASP A 142 18.04 -13.67 -5.46
N TYR A 143 18.83 -12.85 -4.76
CA TYR A 143 18.77 -11.40 -4.91
C TYR A 143 19.17 -10.95 -6.32
N ILE A 144 20.19 -11.60 -6.90
CA ILE A 144 20.63 -11.37 -8.28
C ILE A 144 19.54 -11.82 -9.27
N ALA A 145 18.95 -13.00 -9.05
CA ALA A 145 17.85 -13.51 -9.88
C ALA A 145 16.64 -12.58 -9.84
N HIS A 146 16.29 -12.07 -8.65
CA HIS A 146 15.21 -11.09 -8.46
C HIS A 146 15.52 -9.77 -9.20
N PHE A 147 16.75 -9.26 -9.09
CA PHE A 147 17.17 -8.07 -9.82
C PHE A 147 17.03 -8.26 -11.34
N HIS A 148 17.53 -9.35 -11.89
CA HIS A 148 17.43 -9.62 -13.32
C HIS A 148 16.00 -9.76 -13.82
N TYR A 149 15.10 -10.30 -12.99
CA TYR A 149 13.68 -10.35 -13.31
C TYR A 149 13.08 -8.94 -13.45
N VAL A 150 13.36 -8.03 -12.51
CA VAL A 150 12.81 -6.68 -12.55
C VAL A 150 13.58 -5.71 -13.45
N LEU A 151 14.79 -6.06 -13.88
CA LEU A 151 15.64 -5.19 -14.72
C LEU A 151 14.96 -4.75 -16.02
N LYS A 152 14.17 -5.66 -16.65
CA LYS A 152 13.39 -5.32 -17.84
C LYS A 152 12.41 -4.18 -17.55
N ALA A 153 11.76 -4.21 -16.39
CA ALA A 153 10.86 -3.15 -15.97
C ALA A 153 11.62 -1.85 -15.68
N PHE A 154 12.76 -1.89 -15.01
CA PHE A 154 13.58 -0.69 -14.73
C PHE A 154 14.07 0.01 -16.00
N LYS A 155 14.23 -0.71 -17.11
CA LYS A 155 14.61 -0.17 -18.41
C LYS A 155 13.43 0.26 -19.30
N ASP A 156 12.20 0.01 -18.87
CA ASP A 156 10.99 0.44 -19.58
C ASP A 156 10.82 1.96 -19.43
N HIS A 157 10.50 2.65 -20.51
CA HIS A 157 10.32 4.11 -20.51
C HIS A 157 9.18 4.59 -19.61
N ARG A 158 8.22 3.72 -19.28
CA ARG A 158 7.11 4.00 -18.37
C ARG A 158 7.50 3.88 -16.90
N TYR A 159 8.69 3.33 -16.60
CA TYR A 159 9.06 3.11 -15.19
C TYR A 159 9.28 4.43 -14.47
N ILE A 160 8.57 4.65 -13.36
CA ILE A 160 8.65 5.87 -12.57
C ILE A 160 10.03 5.99 -11.92
N THR A 161 10.63 7.19 -12.05
CA THR A 161 11.95 7.50 -11.51
C THR A 161 11.93 8.66 -10.53
N VAL A 162 12.92 8.69 -9.63
CA VAL A 162 13.27 9.81 -8.76
C VAL A 162 14.78 10.05 -8.87
N ASP A 163 15.20 11.28 -9.04
CA ASP A 163 16.61 11.64 -9.33
C ASP A 163 17.19 10.85 -10.53
N GLY A 164 16.33 10.44 -11.49
CA GLY A 164 16.67 9.61 -12.65
C GLY A 164 17.02 8.15 -12.31
N LYS A 165 16.66 7.67 -11.13
CA LYS A 165 16.82 6.28 -10.67
C LYS A 165 15.45 5.60 -10.59
N PRO A 166 15.27 4.34 -11.04
CA PRO A 166 14.06 3.58 -10.86
C PRO A 166 13.59 3.56 -9.40
N LEU A 167 12.32 3.85 -9.17
CA LEU A 167 11.70 3.89 -7.85
C LEU A 167 11.28 2.48 -7.42
N PHE A 168 11.84 1.95 -6.34
CA PHE A 168 11.51 0.63 -5.82
C PHE A 168 11.20 0.69 -4.32
N LEU A 169 10.00 0.21 -3.94
CA LEU A 169 9.56 0.21 -2.57
C LEU A 169 9.75 -1.16 -1.91
N ILE A 170 10.09 -1.17 -0.61
CA ILE A 170 10.14 -2.39 0.22
C ILE A 170 9.08 -2.24 1.32
N PHE A 171 8.11 -3.17 1.35
CA PHE A 171 6.95 -3.13 2.25
C PHE A 171 7.31 -3.41 3.71
N ASP A 172 8.09 -4.46 3.95
CA ASP A 172 8.54 -4.84 5.29
C ASP A 172 10.07 -4.81 5.42
N PRO A 173 10.66 -3.62 5.53
CA PRO A 173 12.10 -3.50 5.75
C PRO A 173 12.53 -3.92 7.15
N TYR A 174 11.59 -4.11 8.08
CA TYR A 174 11.86 -4.45 9.47
C TYR A 174 12.31 -5.91 9.65
N HIS A 175 11.64 -6.83 8.96
CA HIS A 175 11.89 -8.28 9.09
C HIS A 175 12.92 -8.78 8.07
N PHE A 176 13.35 -7.94 7.14
CA PHE A 176 14.37 -8.27 6.15
C PHE A 176 15.78 -8.00 6.73
N LYS A 177 16.43 -9.05 7.25
CA LYS A 177 17.72 -8.90 7.96
C LYS A 177 18.85 -8.38 7.09
N ASP A 178 18.86 -8.74 5.81
CA ASP A 178 19.93 -8.41 4.86
C ASP A 178 19.64 -7.11 4.07
N THR A 179 18.73 -6.27 4.55
CA THR A 179 18.27 -5.06 3.84
C THR A 179 19.43 -4.20 3.33
N THR A 180 20.42 -3.91 4.18
CA THR A 180 21.56 -3.06 3.80
C THR A 180 22.40 -3.70 2.70
N HIS A 181 22.71 -5.00 2.84
CA HIS A 181 23.46 -5.75 1.83
C HIS A 181 22.71 -5.83 0.50
N PHE A 182 21.40 -6.17 0.54
CA PHE A 182 20.52 -6.20 -0.63
C PHE A 182 20.50 -4.85 -1.39
N ILE A 183 20.37 -3.74 -0.65
CA ILE A 183 20.37 -2.39 -1.25
C ILE A 183 21.70 -2.09 -1.95
N HIS A 184 22.83 -2.44 -1.33
CA HIS A 184 24.14 -2.23 -1.93
C HIS A 184 24.34 -3.09 -3.18
N LEU A 185 24.06 -4.41 -3.08
CA LEU A 185 24.16 -5.35 -4.20
C LEU A 185 23.31 -4.88 -5.40
N TRP A 186 22.07 -4.50 -5.18
CA TRP A 186 21.18 -4.04 -6.25
C TRP A 186 21.64 -2.72 -6.88
N ARG A 187 22.22 -1.82 -6.10
CA ARG A 187 22.80 -0.58 -6.65
C ARG A 187 24.00 -0.85 -7.56
N ASP A 188 24.83 -1.80 -7.20
CA ASP A 188 25.98 -2.16 -8.00
C ASP A 188 25.55 -2.87 -9.29
N LEU A 189 24.64 -3.86 -9.21
CA LEU A 189 24.03 -4.49 -10.38
C LEU A 189 23.32 -3.49 -11.30
N ALA A 190 22.67 -2.47 -10.73
CA ALA A 190 22.02 -1.43 -11.51
C ALA A 190 23.05 -0.60 -12.32
N LYS A 191 24.17 -0.21 -11.69
CA LYS A 191 25.26 0.52 -12.38
C LYS A 191 25.88 -0.34 -13.48
N GLU A 192 26.16 -1.61 -13.21
CA GLU A 192 26.67 -2.57 -14.20
C GLU A 192 25.71 -2.75 -15.38
N SER A 193 24.41 -2.62 -15.13
CA SER A 193 23.35 -2.69 -16.14
C SER A 193 23.10 -1.38 -16.88
N GLY A 194 23.88 -0.31 -16.61
CA GLY A 194 23.78 1.01 -17.25
C GLY A 194 22.72 1.94 -16.63
N LEU A 195 22.19 1.63 -15.45
CA LEU A 195 21.29 2.52 -14.70
C LEU A 195 22.09 3.44 -13.78
N LYS A 196 21.51 4.60 -13.40
CA LYS A 196 22.13 5.52 -12.42
C LYS A 196 22.13 4.97 -10.97
N GLY A 197 21.57 3.80 -10.74
CA GLY A 197 21.30 3.20 -9.46
C GLY A 197 19.80 2.94 -9.29
N ILE A 198 19.35 2.66 -8.06
CA ILE A 198 17.94 2.48 -7.70
C ILE A 198 17.60 3.43 -6.58
N TYR A 199 16.40 4.05 -6.62
CA TYR A 199 15.85 4.85 -5.55
C TYR A 199 14.99 3.95 -4.64
N PHE A 200 15.55 3.54 -3.51
CA PHE A 200 14.86 2.67 -2.56
C PHE A 200 14.01 3.46 -1.57
N VAL A 201 12.74 3.05 -1.43
CA VAL A 201 11.82 3.62 -0.46
C VAL A 201 11.40 2.58 0.58
N ALA A 202 11.61 2.89 1.85
CA ALA A 202 11.10 2.09 2.97
C ALA A 202 9.62 2.42 3.21
N MET A 203 8.76 1.43 3.20
CA MET A 203 7.40 1.59 3.71
C MET A 203 7.39 1.35 5.22
N CYS A 204 6.77 2.24 5.99
CA CYS A 204 6.80 2.12 7.44
C CYS A 204 5.52 2.61 8.12
N SER A 205 5.33 2.18 9.36
CA SER A 205 4.45 2.88 10.30
C SER A 205 5.22 4.04 10.91
N ALA A 206 4.69 5.25 10.86
CA ALA A 206 5.35 6.45 11.38
C ALA A 206 5.68 6.40 12.89
N THR A 207 5.25 5.38 13.61
CA THR A 207 5.38 5.29 15.08
C THR A 207 6.07 4.03 15.57
N THR A 208 6.50 3.15 14.66
CA THR A 208 7.04 1.86 15.11
C THR A 208 8.43 1.67 14.55
N THR A 209 9.43 1.67 15.42
CA THR A 209 10.74 1.10 15.12
C THR A 209 10.77 -0.37 15.53
N ILE A 210 11.63 -1.13 14.89
CA ILE A 210 12.01 -2.45 15.37
C ILE A 210 13.40 -2.34 15.96
N LYS A 211 13.54 -2.70 17.23
CA LYS A 211 14.81 -2.88 17.88
C LYS A 211 15.22 -4.35 17.75
N ARG A 212 16.43 -4.58 17.25
CA ARG A 212 17.01 -5.90 17.27
C ARG A 212 17.64 -6.12 18.66
N ASN A 213 17.20 -7.16 19.36
CA ASN A 213 17.72 -7.54 20.66
C ASN A 213 19.04 -8.31 20.50
N GLU A 214 19.79 -8.47 21.60
CA GLU A 214 21.09 -9.18 21.61
C GLU A 214 20.96 -10.66 21.19
N ASP A 215 19.81 -11.28 21.45
CA ASP A 215 19.49 -12.66 21.04
C ASP A 215 19.04 -12.77 19.57
N GLY A 216 19.10 -11.67 18.80
CA GLY A 216 18.65 -11.59 17.41
C GLY A 216 17.13 -11.50 17.21
N SER A 217 16.34 -11.57 18.29
CA SER A 217 14.89 -11.35 18.23
C SER A 217 14.55 -9.90 17.94
N LEU A 218 13.33 -9.70 17.42
CA LEU A 218 12.85 -8.35 17.06
C LEU A 218 11.77 -7.90 18.04
N SER A 219 11.98 -6.77 18.69
CA SER A 219 10.96 -6.11 19.50
C SER A 219 10.44 -4.85 18.79
N ARG A 220 9.12 -4.68 18.81
CA ARG A 220 8.49 -3.45 18.34
C ARG A 220 8.56 -2.40 19.42
N VAL A 221 9.21 -1.31 19.11
CA VAL A 221 9.24 -0.12 19.95
C VAL A 221 8.31 0.92 19.34
N VAL A 222 7.40 1.45 20.14
CA VAL A 222 6.59 2.62 19.77
C VAL A 222 7.23 3.83 20.49
N PRO A 223 8.20 4.51 19.86
CA PRO A 223 9.04 5.44 20.57
C PRO A 223 8.28 6.72 20.91
N ASN A 224 7.60 7.31 19.94
CA ASN A 224 6.97 8.61 20.13
C ASN A 224 5.74 8.75 19.21
N LEU A 225 4.66 9.33 19.71
CA LEU A 225 3.50 9.69 18.89
C LEU A 225 3.60 11.10 18.30
N ASP A 226 4.55 11.91 18.78
CA ASP A 226 4.71 13.31 18.42
C ASP A 226 5.86 13.55 17.45
N SER A 227 6.77 12.56 17.27
CA SER A 227 7.89 12.62 16.33
C SER A 227 8.13 11.27 15.66
N ALA A 228 8.43 11.30 14.37
CA ALA A 228 8.82 10.14 13.57
C ALA A 228 10.34 10.13 13.25
N SER A 229 11.10 11.10 13.75
CA SER A 229 12.52 11.29 13.40
C SER A 229 13.34 10.02 13.59
N GLU A 230 13.28 9.38 14.76
CA GLU A 230 14.02 8.13 15.03
C GLU A 230 13.65 7.00 14.06
N VAL A 231 12.36 6.92 13.73
CA VAL A 231 11.86 5.90 12.78
C VAL A 231 12.46 6.15 11.40
N TYR A 232 12.34 7.37 10.90
CA TYR A 232 12.77 7.71 9.54
C TYR A 232 14.31 7.64 9.40
N GLU A 233 15.04 8.18 10.36
CA GLU A 233 16.51 8.09 10.39
C GLU A 233 17.00 6.64 10.43
N SER A 234 16.30 5.75 11.12
CA SER A 234 16.68 4.34 11.20
C SER A 234 16.69 3.67 9.81
N PHE A 235 15.74 4.02 8.92
CA PHE A 235 15.71 3.52 7.55
C PHE A 235 16.76 4.16 6.65
N ILE A 236 17.02 5.45 6.81
CA ILE A 236 18.10 6.11 6.09
C ILE A 236 19.46 5.48 6.43
N LYS A 237 19.70 5.13 7.69
CA LYS A 237 20.91 4.40 8.13
C LYS A 237 21.03 3.00 7.53
N LEU A 238 19.91 2.35 7.16
CA LEU A 238 19.93 1.07 6.44
C LEU A 238 20.22 1.22 4.94
N GLY A 239 20.29 2.45 4.43
CA GLY A 239 20.62 2.74 3.04
C GLY A 239 19.42 3.11 2.15
N PHE A 240 18.22 3.29 2.69
CA PHE A 240 17.09 3.78 1.90
C PHE A 240 17.27 5.25 1.50
N ASP A 241 16.85 5.59 0.29
CA ASP A 241 16.87 6.98 -0.22
C ASP A 241 15.64 7.77 0.25
N GLY A 242 14.51 7.07 0.45
CA GLY A 242 13.25 7.69 0.83
C GLY A 242 12.38 6.82 1.72
N ILE A 243 11.28 7.42 2.20
CA ILE A 243 10.36 6.81 3.16
C ILE A 243 8.92 7.08 2.71
N ASN A 244 8.09 6.03 2.72
CA ASN A 244 6.64 6.16 2.59
C ASN A 244 5.95 5.78 3.91
N PRO A 245 5.52 6.75 4.72
CA PRO A 245 4.87 6.50 5.99
C PRO A 245 3.38 6.21 5.85
N MET A 246 2.88 5.28 6.68
CA MET A 246 1.47 5.04 6.90
C MET A 246 1.03 5.60 8.26
N GLY A 247 0.45 6.78 8.28
CA GLY A 247 0.03 7.49 9.49
C GLY A 247 -1.17 6.90 10.24
N LYS A 248 -1.88 5.93 9.65
CA LYS A 248 -3.14 5.36 10.15
C LYS A 248 -3.10 4.95 11.63
N ASN A 249 -2.14 4.12 12.01
CA ASN A 249 -2.08 3.60 13.39
C ASN A 249 -1.84 4.70 14.42
N ARG A 250 -1.00 5.68 14.08
CA ARG A 250 -0.74 6.85 14.92
C ARG A 250 -2.01 7.68 15.07
N ALA A 251 -2.62 8.05 13.96
CA ALA A 251 -3.82 8.87 13.94
C ALA A 251 -4.94 8.26 14.81
N GLU A 252 -5.16 6.95 14.70
CA GLU A 252 -6.09 6.23 15.57
C GLU A 252 -5.70 6.27 17.07
N MET A 253 -4.40 6.13 17.38
CA MET A 253 -3.92 6.18 18.77
C MET A 253 -4.06 7.58 19.37
N VAL A 254 -3.78 8.63 18.61
CA VAL A 254 -3.94 10.01 19.06
C VAL A 254 -5.42 10.35 19.23
N TYR A 255 -6.27 9.98 18.26
CA TYR A 255 -7.70 10.26 18.28
C TYR A 255 -8.44 9.58 19.44
N GLN A 256 -8.15 8.31 19.72
CA GLN A 256 -8.82 7.54 20.79
C GLN A 256 -8.11 7.58 22.14
N GLY A 257 -6.84 7.95 22.17
CA GLY A 257 -5.94 7.69 23.27
C GLY A 257 -5.38 6.25 23.22
N LYS A 258 -4.06 6.14 23.36
CA LYS A 258 -3.30 4.88 23.23
C LYS A 258 -3.88 3.73 24.06
N TYR A 259 -4.13 3.96 25.33
CA TYR A 259 -4.62 2.95 26.26
C TYR A 259 -6.08 2.56 26.01
N CYS A 260 -6.95 3.54 25.73
CA CYS A 260 -8.34 3.27 25.38
C CYS A 260 -8.46 2.39 24.14
N ARG A 261 -7.65 2.63 23.11
CA ARG A 261 -7.60 1.82 21.89
C ARG A 261 -7.17 0.38 22.18
N ILE A 262 -6.11 0.19 22.98
CA ILE A 262 -5.62 -1.14 23.36
C ILE A 262 -6.69 -1.93 24.13
N ILE A 263 -7.29 -1.31 25.14
CA ILE A 263 -8.34 -1.94 25.97
C ILE A 263 -9.54 -2.31 25.11
N ARG A 264 -10.05 -1.38 24.28
CA ARG A 264 -11.21 -1.64 23.42
C ARG A 264 -10.95 -2.76 22.42
N ARG A 265 -9.75 -2.82 21.81
CA ARG A 265 -9.37 -3.93 20.93
C ARG A 265 -9.29 -5.28 21.65
N ALA A 266 -8.74 -5.30 22.85
CA ALA A 266 -8.69 -6.50 23.67
C ALA A 266 -10.11 -6.98 24.04
N LEU A 267 -10.99 -6.07 24.44
CA LEU A 267 -12.39 -6.37 24.76
C LEU A 267 -13.15 -6.88 23.52
N GLN A 268 -12.97 -6.28 22.36
CA GLN A 268 -13.59 -6.74 21.11
C GLN A 268 -13.16 -8.17 20.73
N LYS A 269 -11.88 -8.50 20.92
CA LYS A 269 -11.40 -9.87 20.67
C LYS A 269 -12.05 -10.88 21.63
N LYS A 270 -12.28 -10.48 22.88
CA LYS A 270 -12.85 -11.34 23.90
C LYS A 270 -14.38 -11.44 23.80
N PHE A 271 -15.05 -10.34 23.44
CA PHE A 271 -16.52 -10.23 23.44
C PHE A 271 -17.03 -9.90 22.03
N SER A 272 -17.44 -10.95 21.31
CA SER A 272 -17.88 -10.83 19.91
C SER A 272 -19.17 -10.01 19.71
N PHE A 273 -19.96 -9.76 20.76
CA PHE A 273 -21.17 -8.93 20.69
C PHE A 273 -20.90 -7.42 20.69
N LEU A 274 -19.68 -6.98 21.05
CA LEU A 274 -19.34 -5.57 21.04
C LEU A 274 -19.37 -4.99 19.62
N PRO A 275 -19.84 -3.74 19.48
CA PRO A 275 -19.86 -3.07 18.18
C PRO A 275 -18.42 -2.84 17.65
N PRO A 276 -18.25 -2.73 16.32
CA PRO A 276 -16.93 -2.43 15.75
C PRO A 276 -16.42 -1.06 16.21
N LEU A 277 -15.10 -0.90 16.21
CA LEU A 277 -14.47 0.40 16.45
C LEU A 277 -14.76 1.30 15.25
N LYS A 278 -15.38 2.45 15.52
CA LYS A 278 -15.64 3.48 14.50
C LYS A 278 -14.70 4.65 14.70
N TYR A 279 -14.13 5.11 13.62
CA TYR A 279 -13.26 6.26 13.55
C TYR A 279 -13.90 7.31 12.63
N ASP A 280 -14.12 8.51 13.15
CA ASP A 280 -14.64 9.62 12.35
C ASP A 280 -13.52 10.15 11.45
N TYR A 281 -13.64 9.87 10.14
CA TYR A 281 -12.59 10.13 9.16
C TYR A 281 -12.01 11.55 9.24
N PRO A 282 -12.80 12.65 9.12
CA PRO A 282 -12.25 13.99 9.15
C PRO A 282 -11.52 14.35 10.45
N LYS A 283 -11.92 13.73 11.58
CA LYS A 283 -11.23 13.96 12.86
C LYS A 283 -9.92 13.19 12.96
N VAL A 284 -9.91 11.94 12.51
CA VAL A 284 -8.69 11.10 12.52
C VAL A 284 -7.65 11.63 11.56
N MET A 285 -8.05 12.09 10.37
CA MET A 285 -7.14 12.59 9.35
C MET A 285 -6.37 13.85 9.80
N LYS A 286 -6.87 14.63 10.75
CA LYS A 286 -6.12 15.75 11.36
C LYS A 286 -4.82 15.30 12.06
N HIS A 287 -4.73 14.02 12.42
CA HIS A 287 -3.56 13.44 13.08
C HIS A 287 -2.75 12.52 12.18
N PHE A 288 -3.04 12.51 10.85
CA PHE A 288 -2.45 11.53 9.94
C PHE A 288 -1.00 11.82 9.61
N TYR A 289 -0.67 13.08 9.39
CA TYR A 289 0.68 13.53 9.03
C TYR A 289 1.50 13.93 10.25
N MET A 290 2.85 13.83 10.09
CA MET A 290 3.85 14.20 11.05
C MET A 290 4.65 15.42 10.55
N PRO A 291 5.29 16.20 11.44
CA PRO A 291 6.17 17.29 11.00
C PRO A 291 7.27 16.82 10.05
N GLU A 292 7.83 15.64 10.29
CA GLU A 292 8.89 15.02 9.49
C GLU A 292 8.43 14.61 8.08
N ASP A 293 7.14 14.54 7.82
CA ASP A 293 6.61 14.28 6.47
C ASP A 293 6.96 15.41 5.50
N GLN A 294 7.41 16.57 5.99
CA GLN A 294 7.95 17.68 5.19
C GLN A 294 9.38 17.43 4.68
N TRP A 295 10.10 16.43 5.19
CA TRP A 295 11.46 16.14 4.70
C TRP A 295 11.43 15.77 3.22
N ASN A 296 12.44 16.20 2.46
CA ASN A 296 12.48 16.02 1.00
C ASN A 296 12.43 14.57 0.54
N ASN A 297 12.86 13.65 1.37
CA ASN A 297 12.90 12.21 1.09
C ASN A 297 11.76 11.43 1.76
N VAL A 298 10.75 12.10 2.29
CA VAL A 298 9.53 11.45 2.82
C VAL A 298 8.38 11.68 1.84
N PHE A 299 7.72 10.62 1.45
CA PHE A 299 6.62 10.62 0.49
C PHE A 299 5.31 10.26 1.19
N PRO A 300 4.50 11.25 1.60
CA PRO A 300 3.29 11.02 2.39
C PRO A 300 2.26 10.16 1.65
N THR A 301 1.40 9.50 2.43
CA THR A 301 0.31 8.67 1.92
C THR A 301 -1.01 9.44 1.90
N LEU A 302 -1.71 9.42 0.75
CA LEU A 302 -3.13 9.75 0.64
C LEU A 302 -3.95 8.52 1.04
N PHE A 303 -4.93 8.72 1.92
CA PHE A 303 -5.70 7.64 2.51
C PHE A 303 -7.20 7.93 2.38
N PRO A 304 -7.89 7.45 1.31
CA PRO A 304 -9.25 7.89 0.97
C PRO A 304 -10.30 7.40 1.97
N GLN A 305 -10.21 6.16 2.40
CA GLN A 305 -11.17 5.49 3.27
C GLN A 305 -10.57 4.22 3.86
N TRP A 306 -11.29 3.58 4.82
CA TRP A 306 -10.85 2.30 5.39
C TRP A 306 -12.02 1.52 5.96
N ASP A 307 -12.21 0.31 5.45
CA ASP A 307 -13.18 -0.63 5.95
C ASP A 307 -12.76 -2.07 5.60
N ARG A 308 -12.05 -2.70 6.51
CA ARG A 308 -11.54 -4.06 6.32
C ARG A 308 -12.55 -5.15 6.68
N THR A 309 -13.82 -4.83 6.86
CA THR A 309 -14.84 -5.81 7.25
C THR A 309 -15.03 -6.95 6.24
N PRO A 310 -14.82 -6.80 4.93
CA PRO A 310 -14.86 -7.91 4.00
C PRO A 310 -13.84 -9.01 4.31
N ARG A 311 -12.66 -8.64 4.79
CA ARG A 311 -11.58 -9.58 5.18
C ARG A 311 -11.64 -9.98 6.64
N ALA A 312 -11.89 -9.04 7.54
CA ALA A 312 -11.66 -9.18 8.99
C ALA A 312 -12.94 -9.16 9.84
N GLY A 313 -14.11 -8.98 9.23
CA GLY A 313 -15.36 -8.81 9.96
C GLY A 313 -15.28 -7.57 10.87
N LYS A 314 -16.03 -7.59 11.98
CA LYS A 314 -16.13 -6.45 12.89
C LYS A 314 -14.94 -6.21 13.83
N HIS A 315 -13.88 -6.99 13.72
CA HIS A 315 -12.73 -6.90 14.64
C HIS A 315 -11.71 -5.80 14.25
N GLU A 316 -11.87 -5.19 13.08
CA GLU A 316 -11.05 -4.06 12.64
C GLU A 316 -11.80 -2.73 12.79
N GLY A 317 -11.03 -1.63 12.85
CA GLY A 317 -11.59 -0.30 12.88
C GLY A 317 -12.17 0.11 11.53
N ILE A 318 -13.32 0.77 11.55
CA ILE A 318 -14.01 1.23 10.36
C ILE A 318 -14.01 2.76 10.35
N TYR A 319 -13.63 3.37 9.24
CA TYR A 319 -13.70 4.81 9.08
C TYR A 319 -15.08 5.20 8.57
N VAL A 320 -15.83 5.91 9.40
CA VAL A 320 -17.12 6.50 9.04
C VAL A 320 -16.92 7.94 8.55
N ASN A 321 -17.85 8.46 7.74
CA ASN A 321 -17.75 9.78 7.12
C ASN A 321 -16.54 9.94 6.18
N ALA A 322 -16.03 8.85 5.62
CA ALA A 322 -15.05 8.87 4.56
C ALA A 322 -15.77 9.16 3.23
N THR A 323 -16.01 10.44 2.96
CA THR A 323 -16.67 10.92 1.74
C THR A 323 -15.65 11.56 0.79
N PRO A 324 -15.97 11.70 -0.51
CA PRO A 324 -15.12 12.44 -1.45
C PRO A 324 -14.72 13.83 -0.96
N GLN A 325 -15.65 14.59 -0.38
CA GLN A 325 -15.39 15.95 0.14
C GLN A 325 -14.40 15.95 1.30
N ASN A 326 -14.55 15.02 2.24
CA ASN A 326 -13.60 14.87 3.36
C ASN A 326 -12.23 14.37 2.88
N PHE A 327 -12.19 13.61 1.78
CA PHE A 327 -10.95 13.20 1.15
C PHE A 327 -10.25 14.38 0.43
N GLU A 328 -10.99 15.30 -0.21
CA GLU A 328 -10.41 16.55 -0.74
C GLU A 328 -9.66 17.34 0.34
N GLU A 329 -10.26 17.48 1.54
CA GLU A 329 -9.58 18.14 2.66
C GLU A 329 -8.28 17.45 3.05
N HIS A 330 -8.28 16.11 3.05
CA HIS A 330 -7.08 15.31 3.32
C HIS A 330 -6.00 15.53 2.24
N ILE A 331 -6.38 15.59 0.96
CA ILE A 331 -5.46 15.90 -0.15
C ILE A 331 -4.87 17.30 0.02
N ARG A 332 -5.67 18.31 0.34
CA ARG A 332 -5.17 19.69 0.61
C ARG A 332 -4.14 19.70 1.72
N GLY A 333 -4.39 18.95 2.80
CA GLY A 333 -3.42 18.79 3.88
C GLY A 333 -2.08 18.18 3.41
N ALA A 334 -2.14 17.14 2.57
CA ALA A 334 -0.97 16.51 1.98
C ALA A 334 -0.19 17.47 1.06
N LEU A 335 -0.90 18.23 0.23
CA LEU A 335 -0.28 19.22 -0.66
C LEU A 335 0.46 20.31 0.11
N GLN A 336 -0.06 20.75 1.26
CA GLN A 336 0.64 21.69 2.14
C GLN A 336 1.94 21.11 2.69
N ILE A 337 1.94 19.82 3.05
CA ILE A 337 3.14 19.13 3.55
C ILE A 337 4.25 19.11 2.50
N ILE A 338 3.91 18.84 1.24
CA ILE A 338 4.91 18.67 0.18
C ILE A 338 5.24 19.94 -0.60
N ARG A 339 4.55 21.06 -0.36
CA ARG A 339 4.62 22.28 -1.19
C ARG A 339 6.02 22.81 -1.45
N ASN A 340 6.91 22.69 -0.46
CA ASN A 340 8.28 23.22 -0.51
C ASN A 340 9.31 22.18 -0.97
N LYS A 341 8.89 20.95 -1.31
CA LYS A 341 9.80 19.91 -1.81
C LYS A 341 10.21 20.21 -3.26
N PRO A 342 11.39 19.71 -3.71
CA PRO A 342 11.74 19.71 -5.13
C PRO A 342 10.65 19.04 -5.97
N GLU A 343 10.45 19.51 -7.21
CA GLU A 343 9.35 19.03 -8.09
C GLU A 343 9.34 17.52 -8.28
N ASP A 344 10.49 16.91 -8.48
CA ASP A 344 10.71 15.47 -8.63
C ASP A 344 10.35 14.66 -7.37
N LYS A 345 10.33 15.34 -6.19
CA LYS A 345 10.03 14.77 -4.87
C LYS A 345 8.67 15.18 -4.29
N LYS A 346 7.87 15.92 -5.05
CA LYS A 346 6.47 16.19 -4.70
C LYS A 346 5.59 14.96 -4.94
N ILE A 347 5.95 13.83 -4.36
CA ILE A 347 5.27 12.54 -4.51
C ILE A 347 4.30 12.32 -3.35
N LEU A 348 3.08 11.90 -3.70
CA LEU A 348 2.06 11.38 -2.79
C LEU A 348 1.70 9.95 -3.21
N PHE A 349 1.86 9.00 -2.31
CA PHE A 349 1.39 7.64 -2.56
C PHE A 349 -0.08 7.51 -2.19
N LEU A 350 -0.91 7.12 -3.14
CA LEU A 350 -2.33 6.87 -2.91
C LEU A 350 -2.53 5.41 -2.46
N ARG A 351 -3.06 5.21 -1.29
CA ARG A 351 -3.40 3.89 -0.79
C ARG A 351 -4.93 3.75 -0.73
N SER A 352 -5.52 3.13 -1.76
CA SER A 352 -4.93 2.53 -2.95
C SER A 352 -5.78 2.81 -4.19
N TRP A 353 -5.40 2.30 -5.35
CA TRP A 353 -6.26 2.25 -6.51
C TRP A 353 -7.46 1.32 -6.25
N ASN A 354 -7.20 0.04 -5.91
CA ASN A 354 -8.19 -1.04 -5.94
C ASN A 354 -8.17 -2.01 -4.74
N GLU A 355 -7.82 -1.60 -3.55
CA GLU A 355 -7.89 -2.45 -2.34
C GLU A 355 -9.33 -2.54 -1.78
N TRP A 356 -10.24 -3.15 -2.56
CA TRP A 356 -11.66 -3.27 -2.23
C TRP A 356 -11.94 -4.00 -0.92
N GLY A 357 -11.21 -5.07 -0.64
CA GLY A 357 -11.36 -5.84 0.59
C GLY A 357 -10.87 -5.15 1.86
N GLU A 358 -10.07 -4.08 1.71
CA GLU A 358 -9.67 -3.18 2.81
C GLU A 358 -10.47 -1.87 2.81
N GLY A 359 -11.34 -1.68 1.79
CA GLY A 359 -12.17 -0.51 1.66
C GLY A 359 -11.36 0.80 1.57
N ASN A 360 -10.18 0.77 0.97
CA ASN A 360 -9.35 1.95 0.74
C ASN A 360 -9.03 2.16 -0.76
N TYR A 361 -9.96 1.81 -1.61
CA TYR A 361 -9.91 2.02 -3.06
C TYR A 361 -10.43 3.42 -3.46
N VAL A 362 -10.14 3.81 -4.70
CA VAL A 362 -10.67 5.03 -5.35
C VAL A 362 -11.38 4.74 -6.67
N GLU A 363 -11.38 3.49 -7.14
CA GLU A 363 -12.16 3.08 -8.31
C GLU A 363 -13.64 3.44 -8.13
N PRO A 364 -14.38 3.78 -9.19
CA PRO A 364 -15.78 4.14 -9.10
C PRO A 364 -16.65 3.05 -8.46
N ASP A 365 -17.47 3.44 -7.50
CA ASP A 365 -18.42 2.57 -6.83
C ASP A 365 -19.87 3.06 -6.96
N SER A 366 -20.82 2.19 -6.63
CA SER A 366 -22.26 2.52 -6.77
C SER A 366 -22.76 3.54 -5.76
N LEU A 367 -21.99 3.89 -4.71
CA LEU A 367 -22.38 4.89 -3.73
C LEU A 367 -21.91 6.29 -4.10
N TYR A 368 -20.65 6.44 -4.52
CA TYR A 368 -20.02 7.73 -4.78
C TYR A 368 -19.70 7.96 -6.26
N GLY A 369 -19.93 6.98 -7.14
CA GLY A 369 -19.54 7.07 -8.53
C GLY A 369 -18.07 7.41 -8.68
N HIS A 370 -17.75 8.44 -9.44
CA HIS A 370 -16.39 8.94 -9.63
C HIS A 370 -15.88 9.86 -8.50
N GLY A 371 -16.66 10.10 -7.45
CA GLY A 371 -16.39 11.14 -6.46
C GLY A 371 -14.97 11.15 -5.87
N PHE A 372 -14.37 9.98 -5.58
CA PHE A 372 -12.98 9.92 -5.10
C PHE A 372 -11.94 10.27 -6.18
N LEU A 373 -12.19 9.92 -7.45
CA LEU A 373 -11.36 10.32 -8.58
C LEU A 373 -11.48 11.82 -8.86
N ASP A 374 -12.69 12.35 -8.78
CA ASP A 374 -12.97 13.80 -8.94
C ASP A 374 -12.28 14.61 -7.84
N ALA A 375 -12.28 14.11 -6.58
CA ALA A 375 -11.56 14.72 -5.48
C ALA A 375 -10.05 14.85 -5.76
N ILE A 376 -9.44 13.80 -6.32
CA ILE A 376 -8.02 13.83 -6.75
C ILE A 376 -7.84 14.84 -7.88
N LYS A 377 -8.68 14.76 -8.92
CA LYS A 377 -8.62 15.62 -10.10
C LYS A 377 -8.68 17.11 -9.74
N ASN A 378 -9.65 17.47 -8.90
CA ASN A 378 -9.87 18.85 -8.48
C ASN A 378 -8.66 19.43 -7.74
N GLU A 379 -8.02 18.64 -6.87
CA GLU A 379 -6.93 19.14 -6.05
C GLU A 379 -5.56 19.08 -6.74
N ILE A 380 -5.32 18.07 -7.57
CA ILE A 380 -4.00 17.85 -8.20
C ILE A 380 -3.85 18.62 -9.54
N LYS A 381 -4.93 18.69 -10.33
CA LYS A 381 -4.93 19.37 -11.64
C LYS A 381 -5.34 20.84 -11.58
N ALA A 382 -5.77 21.36 -10.43
CA ALA A 382 -6.17 22.76 -10.35
C ALA A 382 -5.05 23.68 -10.84
N GLU A 383 -5.44 24.65 -11.64
CA GLU A 383 -4.61 25.68 -12.31
C GLU A 383 -3.67 26.44 -11.40
#